data_0f039f7b31c8052d8d80d6e9b15d6fea
#
_entry.id   0f039f7b31c8052d8d80d6e9b15d6fea
#
_cell.length_a   1.000
_cell.length_b   1.000
_cell.length_c   1.000
_cell.angle_alpha   90.00
_cell.angle_beta   90.00
_cell.angle_gamma   90.00
#
_symmetry.space_group_name_H-M   'P 1'
#
loop_
_entity.id
_entity.type
_entity.pdbx_description
1 polymer ?
#
loop_
_entity_poly.entity_id
_entity_poly.type
_entity_poly.pdbx_seq_one_letter_code
_entity_poly.pdbx_strand_id
1 'polypeptide(L)'
;MSRHVVWLAVVALTVSCNSASLPPTPSDLGSRVTAQQPERPASLQRFSYSGINEAKRMVISDPATWATVWAQLTQHVSPAPELPAVDFGANRLILVAMGTRPSGGYAISVDSLVEFENGSLVFVTSESPGSDCVTTQALTAPVDIVLVARSEEPIAFRDGTAVHHCS
;
A
#
# COMPACT_ATOMS: atom_id res chain seq x y z
N MET A 1 44.49 58.49 0.95
CA MET A 1 43.08 58.34 1.40
C MET A 1 42.40 57.32 0.48
N SER A 2 42.41 56.05 0.88
CA SER A 2 41.86 54.94 0.08
C SER A 2 40.57 54.47 0.70
N ARG A 3 39.46 54.61 -0.01
CA ARG A 3 38.11 54.20 0.46
C ARG A 3 37.84 52.76 -0.02
N HIS A 4 37.88 51.82 0.90
CA HIS A 4 37.44 50.43 0.65
C HIS A 4 35.92 50.37 0.64
N VAL A 5 35.34 50.04 -0.50
CA VAL A 5 33.92 49.74 -0.63
C VAL A 5 33.73 48.23 -0.34
N VAL A 6 33.07 47.91 0.77
CA VAL A 6 32.70 46.55 1.13
C VAL A 6 31.37 46.22 0.46
N TRP A 7 31.39 45.26 -0.47
CA TRP A 7 30.17 44.68 -1.05
C TRP A 7 29.62 43.57 -0.14
N LEU A 8 28.48 43.85 0.46
CA LEU A 8 27.70 42.83 1.19
C LEU A 8 26.92 42.00 0.15
N ALA A 9 27.34 40.76 -0.04
CA ALA A 9 26.59 39.79 -0.83
C ALA A 9 25.41 39.27 0.02
N VAL A 10 24.21 39.65 -0.38
CA VAL A 10 22.96 39.09 0.20
C VAL A 10 22.74 37.73 -0.47
N VAL A 11 22.98 36.65 0.29
CA VAL A 11 22.62 35.29 -0.12
C VAL A 11 21.11 35.12 0.14
N ALA A 12 20.30 35.15 -0.90
CA ALA A 12 18.90 34.79 -0.83
C ALA A 12 18.78 33.27 -0.75
N LEU A 13 18.46 32.75 0.44
CA LEU A 13 18.04 31.37 0.62
C LEU A 13 16.65 31.20 0.00
N THR A 14 16.59 30.60 -1.20
CA THR A 14 15.33 30.11 -1.77
C THR A 14 14.91 28.83 -1.03
N VAL A 15 13.97 28.95 -0.14
CA VAL A 15 13.27 27.79 0.46
C VAL A 15 12.44 27.17 -0.66
N SER A 16 12.92 26.07 -1.24
CA SER A 16 12.15 25.24 -2.17
C SER A 16 11.10 24.49 -1.37
N CYS A 17 9.86 24.96 -1.40
CA CYS A 17 8.72 24.21 -0.87
C CYS A 17 8.56 22.96 -1.74
N ASN A 18 9.02 21.82 -1.24
CA ASN A 18 8.75 20.53 -1.84
C ASN A 18 7.26 20.22 -1.58
N SER A 19 6.41 20.54 -2.55
CA SER A 19 4.98 20.19 -2.50
C SER A 19 4.89 18.69 -2.61
N ALA A 20 4.75 18.00 -1.50
CA ALA A 20 4.37 16.58 -1.50
C ALA A 20 2.99 16.50 -2.18
N SER A 21 2.96 15.94 -3.39
CA SER A 21 1.72 15.71 -4.12
C SER A 21 0.84 14.78 -3.29
N LEU A 22 -0.39 15.18 -3.03
CA LEU A 22 -1.38 14.32 -2.38
C LEU A 22 -1.61 13.08 -3.28
N PRO A 23 -1.90 11.91 -2.69
CA PRO A 23 -2.27 10.74 -3.47
C PRO A 23 -3.51 11.06 -4.32
N PRO A 24 -3.61 10.51 -5.54
CA PRO A 24 -4.74 10.76 -6.43
C PRO A 24 -6.04 10.29 -5.79
N THR A 25 -7.11 11.04 -6.05
CA THR A 25 -8.45 10.62 -5.66
C THR A 25 -9.10 9.86 -6.84
N PRO A 26 -10.14 9.04 -6.59
CA PRO A 26 -10.86 8.36 -7.67
C PRO A 26 -11.40 9.30 -8.77
N SER A 27 -11.68 10.56 -8.42
CA SER A 27 -12.16 11.58 -9.35
C SER A 27 -11.10 12.08 -10.33
N ASP A 28 -9.81 11.92 -10.00
CA ASP A 28 -8.70 12.41 -10.83
C ASP A 28 -8.32 11.42 -11.95
N LEU A 29 -8.89 10.21 -11.93
CA LEU A 29 -8.49 9.12 -12.82
C LEU A 29 -9.10 9.21 -14.23
N GLY A 30 -10.08 10.05 -14.48
CA GLY A 30 -10.72 10.16 -15.79
C GLY A 30 -11.67 9.00 -16.12
N SER A 31 -11.83 8.70 -17.41
CA SER A 31 -12.70 7.62 -17.87
C SER A 31 -12.03 6.25 -17.75
N ARG A 32 -12.85 5.21 -17.56
CA ARG A 32 -12.37 3.83 -17.53
C ARG A 32 -11.87 3.40 -18.93
N VAL A 33 -10.67 2.85 -19.00
CA VAL A 33 -10.02 2.48 -20.27
C VAL A 33 -10.57 1.16 -20.82
N THR A 34 -10.89 0.21 -19.95
CA THR A 34 -11.33 -1.13 -20.36
C THR A 34 -12.79 -1.40 -19.99
N ALA A 35 -13.54 -1.96 -20.94
CA ALA A 35 -14.87 -2.54 -20.68
C ALA A 35 -14.79 -3.92 -19.98
N GLN A 36 -13.58 -4.45 -19.71
CA GLN A 36 -13.39 -5.70 -19.00
C GLN A 36 -13.88 -5.62 -17.56
N GLN A 37 -14.41 -6.73 -17.07
CA GLN A 37 -14.78 -6.83 -15.66
C GLN A 37 -13.55 -6.63 -14.78
N PRO A 38 -13.70 -6.00 -13.60
CA PRO A 38 -12.61 -5.89 -12.65
C PRO A 38 -12.09 -7.28 -12.31
N GLU A 39 -10.80 -7.52 -12.54
CA GLU A 39 -10.15 -8.78 -12.19
C GLU A 39 -9.37 -8.61 -10.89
N ARG A 40 -9.38 -9.65 -10.07
CA ARG A 40 -8.54 -9.69 -8.90
C ARG A 40 -7.09 -9.92 -9.33
N PRO A 41 -6.14 -9.06 -8.92
CA PRO A 41 -4.72 -9.29 -9.16
C PRO A 41 -4.23 -10.59 -8.53
N ALA A 42 -3.16 -11.16 -9.10
CA ALA A 42 -2.55 -12.37 -8.56
C ALA A 42 -2.05 -12.13 -7.13
N SER A 43 -2.54 -12.91 -6.18
CA SER A 43 -2.07 -12.83 -4.79
C SER A 43 -0.65 -13.39 -4.71
N LEU A 44 0.29 -12.58 -4.21
CA LEU A 44 1.64 -13.00 -3.94
C LEU A 44 1.73 -13.66 -2.56
N GLN A 45 1.19 -13.00 -1.53
CA GLN A 45 1.25 -13.46 -0.15
C GLN A 45 0.14 -12.84 0.71
N ARG A 46 -0.33 -13.59 1.70
CA ARG A 46 -1.24 -13.12 2.74
C ARG A 46 -0.70 -13.46 4.12
N PHE A 47 -0.95 -12.56 5.06
CA PHE A 47 -0.61 -12.75 6.46
C PHE A 47 -1.83 -12.47 7.33
N SER A 48 -2.08 -13.33 8.33
CA SER A 48 -2.98 -13.02 9.44
C SER A 48 -2.22 -12.38 10.60
N TYR A 49 -0.92 -12.65 10.69
CA TYR A 49 -0.01 -12.14 11.71
C TYR A 49 1.20 -11.52 11.01
N SER A 50 1.22 -10.21 10.89
CA SER A 50 2.34 -9.49 10.29
C SER A 50 2.96 -8.53 11.32
N GLY A 51 4.15 -7.99 10.99
CA GLY A 51 4.75 -6.93 11.78
C GLY A 51 4.24 -5.53 11.44
N ILE A 52 3.22 -5.39 10.59
CA ILE A 52 2.64 -4.09 10.22
C ILE A 52 1.46 -3.78 11.14
N ASN A 53 1.71 -2.95 12.16
CA ASN A 53 0.74 -2.67 13.21
C ASN A 53 -0.22 -1.51 12.90
N GLU A 54 0.05 -0.76 11.84
CA GLU A 54 -0.79 0.35 11.39
C GLU A 54 -1.49 0.01 10.07
N ALA A 55 -2.69 0.56 9.88
CA ALA A 55 -3.37 0.45 8.60
C ALA A 55 -2.56 1.15 7.50
N LYS A 56 -2.32 0.45 6.39
CA LYS A 56 -1.46 0.96 5.32
C LYS A 56 -1.97 0.54 3.95
N ARG A 57 -1.79 1.44 2.98
CA ARG A 57 -1.93 1.19 1.55
C ARG A 57 -0.61 1.62 0.91
N MET A 58 0.04 0.73 0.18
CA MET A 58 1.38 0.98 -0.36
C MET A 58 1.53 0.35 -1.74
N VAL A 59 2.15 1.10 -2.64
CA VAL A 59 2.67 0.58 -3.91
C VAL A 59 4.18 0.42 -3.74
N ILE A 60 4.70 -0.77 -4.06
CA ILE A 60 6.12 -1.08 -3.97
C ILE A 60 6.62 -1.30 -5.40
N SER A 61 7.58 -0.49 -5.81
CA SER A 61 8.07 -0.44 -7.20
C SER A 61 9.56 -0.78 -7.34
N ASP A 62 10.23 -1.13 -6.21
CA ASP A 62 11.65 -1.43 -6.20
C ASP A 62 12.03 -2.52 -5.18
N PRO A 63 13.14 -3.26 -5.44
CA PRO A 63 13.56 -4.39 -4.60
C PRO A 63 14.04 -3.96 -3.19
N ALA A 64 14.56 -2.75 -3.01
CA ALA A 64 15.06 -2.31 -1.70
C ALA A 64 13.91 -2.05 -0.73
N THR A 65 12.89 -1.34 -1.20
CA THR A 65 11.63 -1.15 -0.47
C THR A 65 10.97 -2.50 -0.17
N TRP A 66 10.94 -3.42 -1.14
CA TRP A 66 10.38 -4.76 -0.94
C TRP A 66 11.10 -5.54 0.15
N ALA A 67 12.43 -5.57 0.13
CA ALA A 67 13.21 -6.25 1.16
C ALA A 67 12.94 -5.67 2.56
N THR A 68 12.84 -4.35 2.69
CA THR A 68 12.53 -3.67 3.95
C THR A 68 11.14 -4.04 4.47
N VAL A 69 10.14 -4.02 3.60
CA VAL A 69 8.77 -4.37 3.93
C VAL A 69 8.66 -5.85 4.30
N TRP A 70 9.34 -6.74 3.57
CA TRP A 70 9.37 -8.17 3.86
C TRP A 70 9.96 -8.48 5.23
N ALA A 71 11.07 -7.83 5.58
CA ALA A 71 11.67 -7.97 6.90
C ALA A 71 10.70 -7.53 8.02
N GLN A 72 9.94 -6.46 7.81
CA GLN A 72 8.91 -6.02 8.76
C GLN A 72 7.74 -7.02 8.84
N LEU A 73 7.26 -7.53 7.71
CA LEU A 73 6.16 -8.51 7.65
C LEU A 73 6.50 -9.78 8.43
N THR A 74 7.75 -10.23 8.34
CA THR A 74 8.21 -11.52 8.84
C THR A 74 8.99 -11.44 10.15
N GLN A 75 9.09 -10.27 10.77
CA GLN A 75 9.91 -10.05 11.97
C GLN A 75 9.60 -10.99 13.16
N HIS A 76 8.40 -11.57 13.19
CA HIS A 76 7.95 -12.49 14.24
C HIS A 76 8.05 -13.97 13.82
N VAL A 77 8.57 -14.26 12.64
CA VAL A 77 8.69 -15.62 12.08
C VAL A 77 10.14 -16.08 12.17
N SER A 78 10.36 -17.24 12.79
CA SER A 78 11.69 -17.84 12.91
C SER A 78 11.67 -19.32 12.51
N PRO A 79 12.52 -19.77 11.57
CA PRO A 79 13.43 -18.95 10.76
C PRO A 79 12.65 -18.00 9.84
N ALA A 80 13.26 -16.86 9.51
CA ALA A 80 12.66 -15.91 8.58
C ALA A 80 12.45 -16.56 7.21
N PRO A 81 11.26 -16.45 6.59
CA PRO A 81 11.02 -17.00 5.28
C PRO A 81 11.82 -16.24 4.20
N GLU A 82 12.15 -16.95 3.13
CA GLU A 82 12.89 -16.38 2.00
C GLU A 82 12.08 -15.24 1.35
N LEU A 83 12.81 -14.19 0.94
CA LEU A 83 12.23 -13.06 0.23
C LEU A 83 11.70 -13.52 -1.16
N PRO A 84 10.41 -13.39 -1.46
CA PRO A 84 9.90 -13.72 -2.77
C PRO A 84 10.55 -12.87 -3.87
N ALA A 85 11.02 -13.55 -4.92
CA ALA A 85 11.59 -12.88 -6.08
C ALA A 85 10.48 -12.17 -6.88
N VAL A 86 10.70 -10.91 -7.20
CA VAL A 86 9.78 -10.08 -7.98
C VAL A 86 10.56 -9.36 -9.06
N ASP A 87 10.10 -9.48 -10.31
CA ASP A 87 10.63 -8.69 -11.42
C ASP A 87 9.98 -7.30 -11.42
N PHE A 88 10.66 -6.34 -10.78
CA PHE A 88 10.22 -4.95 -10.73
C PHE A 88 10.41 -4.19 -12.06
N GLY A 89 11.04 -4.79 -13.06
CA GLY A 89 11.04 -4.27 -14.43
C GLY A 89 9.67 -4.41 -15.11
N ALA A 90 8.99 -5.51 -14.81
CA ALA A 90 7.68 -5.83 -15.39
C ALA A 90 6.50 -5.63 -14.42
N ASN A 91 6.74 -5.57 -13.11
CA ASN A 91 5.69 -5.60 -12.11
C ASN A 91 5.88 -4.55 -11.00
N ARG A 92 4.79 -4.30 -10.27
CA ARG A 92 4.74 -3.61 -8.97
C ARG A 92 3.98 -4.49 -7.98
N LEU A 93 4.19 -4.27 -6.68
CA LEU A 93 3.38 -4.88 -5.64
C LEU A 93 2.42 -3.83 -5.06
N ILE A 94 1.22 -4.27 -4.75
CA ILE A 94 0.26 -3.53 -3.94
C ILE A 94 0.15 -4.26 -2.62
N LEU A 95 0.45 -3.55 -1.53
CA LEU A 95 0.30 -4.02 -0.18
C LEU A 95 -0.84 -3.27 0.51
N VAL A 96 -1.77 -4.03 1.09
CA VAL A 96 -2.83 -3.51 1.93
C VAL A 96 -2.74 -4.15 3.31
N ALA A 97 -2.69 -3.33 4.35
CA ALA A 97 -2.59 -3.76 5.74
C ALA A 97 -3.76 -3.18 6.53
N MET A 98 -4.33 -4.00 7.41
CA MET A 98 -5.42 -3.61 8.29
C MET A 98 -4.92 -2.99 9.60
N GLY A 99 -3.64 -3.19 9.91
CA GLY A 99 -3.08 -2.90 11.23
C GLY A 99 -3.50 -3.91 12.28
N THR A 100 -3.14 -3.66 13.54
CA THR A 100 -3.44 -4.55 14.65
C THR A 100 -4.94 -4.63 14.91
N ARG A 101 -5.44 -5.87 15.11
CA ARG A 101 -6.82 -6.21 15.44
C ARG A 101 -6.87 -7.00 16.76
N PRO A 102 -7.98 -6.88 17.54
CA PRO A 102 -8.03 -7.42 18.90
C PRO A 102 -8.18 -8.94 18.95
N SER A 103 -8.55 -9.58 17.84
CA SER A 103 -8.83 -11.03 17.80
C SER A 103 -8.54 -11.62 16.41
N GLY A 104 -8.72 -12.91 16.24
CA GLY A 104 -8.85 -13.55 14.94
C GLY A 104 -10.15 -13.17 14.21
N GLY A 105 -10.32 -13.68 12.99
CA GLY A 105 -11.51 -13.47 12.15
C GLY A 105 -11.48 -12.18 11.32
N TYR A 106 -10.49 -11.30 11.50
CA TYR A 106 -10.27 -10.14 10.63
C TYR A 106 -9.48 -10.53 9.40
N ALA A 107 -9.85 -9.95 8.25
CA ALA A 107 -9.15 -10.11 6.99
C ALA A 107 -9.11 -8.81 6.19
N ILE A 108 -8.17 -8.70 5.28
CA ILE A 108 -8.11 -7.64 4.27
C ILE A 108 -7.77 -8.25 2.93
N SER A 109 -8.37 -7.74 1.88
CA SER A 109 -8.11 -8.22 0.51
C SER A 109 -8.08 -7.07 -0.49
N VAL A 110 -7.23 -7.24 -1.49
CA VAL A 110 -7.37 -6.53 -2.77
C VAL A 110 -8.37 -7.32 -3.60
N ASP A 111 -9.52 -6.74 -3.88
CA ASP A 111 -10.60 -7.43 -4.60
C ASP A 111 -10.44 -7.30 -6.10
N SER A 112 -10.07 -6.11 -6.56
CA SER A 112 -9.87 -5.86 -7.98
C SER A 112 -9.04 -4.61 -8.24
N LEU A 113 -8.50 -4.53 -9.46
CA LEU A 113 -7.88 -3.36 -10.03
C LEU A 113 -8.63 -2.97 -11.30
N VAL A 114 -8.90 -1.70 -11.46
CA VAL A 114 -9.54 -1.12 -12.64
C VAL A 114 -8.64 -0.04 -13.22
N GLU A 115 -8.36 -0.13 -14.51
CA GLU A 115 -7.55 0.86 -15.21
C GLU A 115 -8.41 2.00 -15.75
N PHE A 116 -7.89 3.22 -15.61
CA PHE A 116 -8.43 4.46 -16.10
C PHE A 116 -7.39 5.19 -16.95
N GLU A 117 -7.81 6.23 -17.67
CA GLU A 117 -6.92 7.02 -18.55
C GLU A 117 -5.72 7.62 -17.82
N ASN A 118 -5.89 8.02 -16.57
CA ASN A 118 -4.89 8.74 -15.78
C ASN A 118 -4.44 7.94 -14.53
N GLY A 119 -4.60 6.64 -14.52
CA GLY A 119 -4.18 5.81 -13.38
C GLY A 119 -5.01 4.55 -13.19
N SER A 120 -4.85 3.93 -12.02
CA SER A 120 -5.57 2.72 -11.66
C SER A 120 -6.29 2.90 -10.32
N LEU A 121 -7.44 2.27 -10.17
CA LEU A 121 -8.21 2.23 -8.92
C LEU A 121 -8.20 0.80 -8.37
N VAL A 122 -7.69 0.67 -7.15
CA VAL A 122 -7.65 -0.58 -6.41
C VAL A 122 -8.80 -0.62 -5.42
N PHE A 123 -9.64 -1.63 -5.51
CA PHE A 123 -10.70 -1.89 -4.53
C PHE A 123 -10.17 -2.81 -3.44
N VAL A 124 -10.40 -2.40 -2.21
CA VAL A 124 -9.92 -3.10 -1.01
C VAL A 124 -11.09 -3.35 -0.08
N THR A 125 -11.26 -4.58 0.39
CA THR A 125 -12.23 -4.92 1.43
C THR A 125 -11.53 -5.29 2.73
N SER A 126 -11.94 -4.61 3.80
CA SER A 126 -11.60 -4.96 5.18
C SER A 126 -12.78 -5.74 5.78
N GLU A 127 -12.52 -6.96 6.20
CA GLU A 127 -13.54 -7.85 6.77
C GLU A 127 -13.38 -7.99 8.29
N SER A 128 -14.48 -7.93 9.01
CA SER A 128 -14.53 -8.14 10.44
C SER A 128 -15.43 -9.32 10.80
N PRO A 129 -15.14 -10.07 11.88
CA PRO A 129 -16.03 -11.12 12.35
C PRO A 129 -17.33 -10.53 12.91
N GLY A 130 -18.45 -11.15 12.60
CA GLY A 130 -19.75 -10.85 13.19
C GLY A 130 -19.81 -11.24 14.66
N SER A 131 -20.84 -10.76 15.35
CA SER A 131 -21.06 -11.08 16.76
C SER A 131 -21.43 -12.55 17.03
N ASP A 132 -21.77 -13.27 15.99
CA ASP A 132 -22.08 -14.69 15.95
C ASP A 132 -20.84 -15.58 15.77
N CYS A 133 -19.66 -14.99 15.57
CA CYS A 133 -18.41 -15.69 15.37
C CYS A 133 -17.65 -15.94 16.68
N VAL A 134 -17.19 -17.16 16.87
CA VAL A 134 -16.19 -17.48 17.90
C VAL A 134 -14.79 -17.23 17.33
N THR A 135 -14.07 -16.29 17.90
CA THR A 135 -12.75 -15.89 17.44
C THR A 135 -11.66 -16.19 18.46
N THR A 136 -10.44 -16.37 17.98
CA THR A 136 -9.27 -16.49 18.88
C THR A 136 -9.00 -15.19 19.59
N GLN A 137 -8.63 -15.26 20.87
CA GLN A 137 -8.27 -14.12 21.72
C GLN A 137 -6.79 -13.72 21.52
N ALA A 138 -6.36 -13.60 20.27
CA ALA A 138 -4.99 -13.24 19.93
C ALA A 138 -5.00 -12.04 18.99
N LEU A 139 -4.10 -11.07 19.24
CA LEU A 139 -3.91 -9.95 18.34
C LEU A 139 -3.52 -10.47 16.96
N THR A 140 -4.12 -9.89 15.92
CA THR A 140 -3.80 -10.17 14.52
C THR A 140 -3.40 -8.88 13.81
N ALA A 141 -2.71 -9.00 12.67
CA ALA A 141 -2.34 -7.88 11.82
C ALA A 141 -2.44 -8.33 10.34
N PRO A 142 -3.66 -8.38 9.78
CA PRO A 142 -3.89 -8.90 8.45
C PRO A 142 -3.27 -8.04 7.36
N VAL A 143 -2.66 -8.71 6.38
CA VAL A 143 -2.05 -8.08 5.19
C VAL A 143 -2.37 -8.92 3.96
N ASP A 144 -2.67 -8.28 2.85
CA ASP A 144 -2.71 -8.89 1.52
C ASP A 144 -1.72 -8.18 0.60
N ILE A 145 -0.98 -8.95 -0.19
CA ILE A 145 0.01 -8.47 -1.15
C ILE A 145 -0.29 -9.08 -2.50
N VAL A 146 -0.48 -8.24 -3.49
CA VAL A 146 -0.78 -8.66 -4.85
C VAL A 146 0.25 -8.14 -5.85
N LEU A 147 0.45 -8.90 -6.91
CA LEU A 147 1.30 -8.54 -8.04
C LEU A 147 0.44 -7.89 -9.13
N VAL A 148 0.88 -6.75 -9.63
CA VAL A 148 0.24 -6.04 -10.74
C VAL A 148 1.27 -5.66 -11.79
N ALA A 149 0.86 -5.52 -13.04
CA ALA A 149 1.74 -5.05 -14.11
C ALA A 149 2.31 -3.67 -13.78
N ARG A 150 3.56 -3.44 -14.17
CA ARG A 150 4.21 -2.15 -14.00
C ARG A 150 3.52 -1.10 -14.87
N SER A 151 3.22 0.02 -14.26
CA SER A 151 2.76 1.24 -14.91
C SER A 151 3.38 2.43 -14.16
N GLU A 152 3.68 3.51 -14.81
CA GLU A 152 4.14 4.75 -14.15
C GLU A 152 2.95 5.59 -13.66
N GLU A 153 1.75 5.23 -14.09
CA GLU A 153 0.53 5.91 -13.70
C GLU A 153 0.21 5.72 -12.20
N PRO A 154 -0.42 6.72 -11.57
CA PRO A 154 -0.76 6.69 -10.16
C PRO A 154 -1.80 5.61 -9.84
N ILE A 155 -1.73 5.09 -8.62
CA ILE A 155 -2.71 4.15 -8.08
C ILE A 155 -3.48 4.82 -6.95
N ALA A 156 -4.80 4.88 -7.09
CA ALA A 156 -5.73 5.27 -6.04
C ALA A 156 -6.32 4.04 -5.35
N PHE A 157 -6.75 4.19 -4.10
CA PHE A 157 -7.39 3.13 -3.32
C PHE A 157 -8.83 3.51 -2.97
N ARG A 158 -9.71 2.53 -3.05
CA ARG A 158 -11.09 2.63 -2.58
C ARG A 158 -11.35 1.52 -1.58
N ASP A 159 -11.56 1.93 -0.34
CA ASP A 159 -11.79 1.03 0.78
C ASP A 159 -13.29 0.73 0.94
N GLY A 160 -13.58 -0.55 1.15
CA GLY A 160 -14.87 -1.08 1.56
C GLY A 160 -14.74 -1.86 2.86
N THR A 161 -15.87 -2.14 3.50
CA THR A 161 -15.95 -2.98 4.70
C THR A 161 -16.99 -4.05 4.52
N ALA A 162 -16.75 -5.24 5.08
CA ALA A 162 -17.66 -6.35 5.14
C ALA A 162 -17.68 -6.96 6.55
N VAL A 163 -18.77 -7.64 6.88
CA VAL A 163 -18.90 -8.45 8.10
C VAL A 163 -19.04 -9.89 7.68
N HIS A 164 -18.17 -10.76 8.22
CA HIS A 164 -18.25 -12.19 8.05
C HIS A 164 -19.17 -12.77 9.13
N HIS A 165 -20.21 -13.50 8.73
CA HIS A 165 -21.11 -14.18 9.62
C HIS A 165 -20.74 -15.66 9.70
N CYS A 166 -20.75 -16.19 10.92
CA CYS A 166 -20.48 -17.59 11.22
C CYS A 166 -21.81 -18.30 11.48
N SER A 167 -22.03 -19.41 10.79
CA SER A 167 -23.20 -20.27 10.95
C SER A 167 -22.82 -21.58 11.67
#